data_377abaa90202636bf799b9a959b4c66c
#
_entry.id   377abaa90202636bf799b9a959b4c66c
#
_cell.length_a   1.000
_cell.length_b   1.000
_cell.length_c   1.000
_cell.angle_alpha   90.00
_cell.angle_beta   90.00
_cell.angle_gamma   90.00
#
_symmetry.space_group_name_H-M   'P 1'
#
loop_
_entity.id
_entity.type
_entity.pdbx_description
1 polymer ?
#
loop_
_entity_poly.entity_id
_entity_poly.type
_entity_poly.pdbx_seq_one_letter_code
_entity_poly.pdbx_strand_id
1 'polypeptide(L)' 'MDGLWLGDKILRLIRDKKEQITTFVMQGSTTEKQDYNFMIGKHRSLEEIQDEIKEILDKGEKNE' A
#
# COMPACT_ATOMS: atom_id res chain seq x y z
N MET A 1 20.36 3.92 12.79
CA MET A 1 19.26 3.40 12.00
C MET A 1 19.16 4.22 10.74
N ASP A 2 19.23 3.59 9.58
CA ASP A 2 19.18 4.37 8.35
C ASP A 2 17.76 4.50 7.82
N GLY A 3 17.57 5.45 6.90
CA GLY A 3 16.26 5.72 6.34
C GLY A 3 15.73 4.60 5.46
N LEU A 4 16.62 3.79 4.88
CA LEU A 4 16.22 2.66 4.06
C LEU A 4 15.50 1.60 4.87
N TRP A 5 15.97 1.33 6.08
CA TRP A 5 15.32 0.37 6.97
C TRP A 5 13.90 0.82 7.31
N LEU A 6 13.74 2.09 7.63
CA LEU A 6 12.42 2.64 7.94
C LEU A 6 11.51 2.62 6.72
N GLY A 7 12.05 2.98 5.55
CA GLY A 7 11.31 2.93 4.31
C GLY A 7 10.82 1.54 3.98
N ASP A 8 11.66 0.52 4.16
CA ASP A 8 11.28 -0.87 3.93
C ASP A 8 10.16 -1.29 4.86
N LYS A 9 10.21 -0.87 6.12
CA LYS A 9 9.15 -1.19 7.08
C LYS A 9 7.82 -0.59 6.68
N ILE A 10 7.85 0.67 6.23
CA ILE A 10 6.64 1.35 5.78
C ILE A 10 6.07 0.66 4.54
N LEU A 11 6.91 0.30 3.58
CA LEU A 11 6.45 -0.38 2.37
C LEU A 11 5.85 -1.74 2.68
N ARG A 12 6.43 -2.48 3.63
CA ARG A 12 5.86 -3.76 4.05
C ARG A 12 4.50 -3.57 4.69
N LEU A 13 4.35 -2.54 5.52
CA LEU A 13 3.08 -2.26 6.15
C LEU A 13 2.00 -1.98 5.10
N ILE A 14 2.33 -1.19 4.10
CA ILE A 14 1.40 -0.88 3.02
C ILE A 14 1.03 -2.14 2.25
N ARG A 15 2.01 -2.97 1.93
CA ARG A 15 1.77 -4.22 1.22
C ARG A 15 0.83 -5.13 2.02
N ASP A 16 1.07 -5.25 3.32
CA ASP A 16 0.23 -6.08 4.18
C ASP A 16 -1.20 -5.55 4.23
N LYS A 17 -1.37 -4.24 4.26
CA LYS A 17 -2.69 -3.64 4.23
C LYS A 17 -3.41 -3.93 2.92
N LYS A 18 -2.69 -3.88 1.80
CA LYS A 18 -3.25 -4.21 0.49
C LYS A 18 -3.69 -5.67 0.44
N GLU A 19 -2.88 -6.57 0.99
CA GLU A 19 -3.22 -8.00 1.04
C GLU A 19 -4.46 -8.25 1.89
N GLN A 20 -4.61 -7.55 3.00
CA GLN A 20 -5.79 -7.67 3.84
C GLN A 20 -7.04 -7.26 3.08
N ILE A 21 -6.97 -6.19 2.30
CA ILE A 21 -8.09 -5.73 1.49
C ILE A 21 -8.44 -6.77 0.43
N THR A 22 -7.43 -7.26 -0.27
CA THR A 22 -7.62 -8.28 -1.32
C THR A 22 -8.26 -9.53 -0.73
N THR A 23 -7.77 -9.99 0.40
CA THR A 23 -8.30 -11.18 1.06
C THR A 23 -9.76 -10.97 1.47
N PHE A 24 -10.06 -9.81 2.03
CA PHE A 24 -11.42 -9.48 2.44
C PHE A 24 -12.39 -9.53 1.26
N VAL A 25 -12.00 -8.95 0.13
CA VAL A 25 -12.83 -8.94 -1.07
C VAL A 25 -12.99 -10.35 -1.63
N MET A 26 -11.90 -11.12 -1.69
CA MET A 26 -11.92 -12.47 -2.26
C MET A 26 -12.72 -13.46 -1.42
N GLN A 27 -12.81 -13.20 -0.12
CA GLN A 27 -13.61 -14.06 0.76
C GLN A 27 -15.12 -13.82 0.63
N GLY A 28 -15.51 -12.86 -0.21
CA GLY A 28 -16.92 -12.53 -0.39
C GLY A 28 -17.52 -11.81 0.80
N SER A 29 -16.68 -11.18 1.62
CA SER A 29 -17.15 -10.41 2.78
C SER A 29 -17.86 -9.13 2.38
N THR A 30 -17.61 -8.65 1.17
CA THR A 30 -18.28 -7.47 0.64
C THR A 30 -19.50 -7.93 -0.15
N THR A 31 -20.68 -7.71 0.39
CA THR A 31 -21.92 -8.13 -0.24
C THR A 31 -22.59 -7.04 -1.06
N GLU A 32 -22.19 -5.79 -0.83
CA GLU A 32 -22.76 -4.64 -1.53
C GLU A 32 -21.74 -4.01 -2.44
N LYS A 33 -22.23 -3.50 -3.57
CA LYS A 33 -21.38 -2.85 -4.56
C LYS A 33 -20.63 -1.65 -3.98
N GLN A 34 -21.28 -0.90 -3.08
CA GLN A 34 -20.65 0.26 -2.46
C GLN A 34 -19.45 -0.15 -1.62
N ASP A 35 -19.58 -1.23 -0.86
CA ASP A 35 -18.47 -1.74 -0.04
C ASP A 35 -17.31 -2.21 -0.92
N TYR A 36 -17.64 -2.89 -2.00
CA TYR A 36 -16.63 -3.32 -2.95
C TYR A 36 -15.87 -2.12 -3.53
N ASN A 37 -16.61 -1.11 -3.99
CA ASN A 37 -16.00 0.09 -4.58
C ASN A 37 -15.15 0.84 -3.56
N PHE A 38 -15.60 0.90 -2.32
CA PHE A 38 -14.82 1.53 -1.25
C PHE A 38 -13.49 0.80 -1.03
N MET A 39 -13.52 -0.52 -0.99
CA MET A 39 -12.30 -1.32 -0.79
C MET A 39 -11.34 -1.19 -1.97
N ILE A 40 -11.85 -1.15 -3.19
CA ILE A 40 -11.01 -0.95 -4.37
C ILE A 40 -10.35 0.42 -4.33
N GLY A 41 -11.10 1.46 -3.96
CA GLY A 41 -10.54 2.81 -3.81
C GLY A 41 -9.47 2.87 -2.75
N LYS A 42 -9.68 2.20 -1.63
CA LYS A 42 -8.70 2.14 -0.55
C LYS A 42 -7.42 1.46 -1.00
N HIS A 43 -7.56 0.35 -1.72
CA HIS A 43 -6.40 -0.37 -2.27
C HIS A 43 -5.62 0.52 -3.24
N ARG A 44 -6.33 1.23 -4.11
CA ARG A 44 -5.69 2.14 -5.07
C ARG A 44 -4.93 3.26 -4.38
N SER A 45 -5.53 3.84 -3.33
CA SER A 45 -4.86 4.88 -2.56
C SER A 45 -3.57 4.38 -1.92
N LEU A 46 -3.58 3.15 -1.41
CA LEU A 46 -2.38 2.54 -0.84
C LEU A 46 -1.30 2.32 -1.91
N GLU A 47 -1.70 1.93 -3.12
CA GLU A 47 -0.73 1.78 -4.21
C GLU A 47 -0.09 3.11 -4.57
N GLU A 48 -0.87 4.18 -4.62
CA GLU A 48 -0.34 5.50 -4.92
C GLU A 48 0.68 5.94 -3.87
N ILE A 49 0.36 5.75 -2.60
CA ILE A 49 1.28 6.07 -1.52
C ILE A 49 2.55 5.22 -1.61
N GLN A 50 2.38 3.94 -1.90
CA GLN A 50 3.51 3.03 -2.05
C GLN A 50 4.46 3.51 -3.15
N ASP A 51 3.92 3.92 -4.29
CA ASP A 51 4.72 4.40 -5.41
C ASP A 51 5.43 5.70 -5.06
N GLU A 52 4.76 6.60 -4.35
CA GLU A 52 5.37 7.85 -3.91
C GLU A 52 6.53 7.61 -2.95
N ILE A 53 6.37 6.68 -2.02
CA ILE A 53 7.42 6.34 -1.08
C ILE A 53 8.62 5.75 -1.81
N LYS A 54 8.39 4.86 -2.77
CA LYS A 54 9.45 4.28 -3.57
C LYS A 54 10.22 5.35 -4.34
N GLU A 55 9.51 6.32 -4.88
CA GLU A 55 10.13 7.41 -5.61
C GLU A 55 11.01 8.25 -4.69
N ILE A 56 10.53 8.56 -3.49
CA ILE A 56 11.30 9.33 -2.52
C ILE A 56 12.57 8.58 -2.13
N LEU A 57 12.47 7.28 -1.86
CA LEU A 57 13.62 6.47 -1.50
C LEU A 57 14.64 6.41 -2.63
N ASP A 58 14.16 6.25 -3.86
CA ASP A 58 15.03 6.18 -5.02
C ASP A 58 15.79 7.48 -5.23
N LYS A 59 15.12 8.62 -5.08
CA LYS A 59 15.76 9.92 -5.19
C LYS A 59 16.77 10.15 -4.08
N GLY A 60 16.44 9.70 -2.87
CA GLY A 60 17.37 9.81 -1.75
C GLY A 60 18.66 9.04 -2.00
N GLU A 61 18.56 7.85 -2.56
CA GLU A 61 19.73 7.04 -2.89
C GLU A 61 20.58 7.71 -3.97
N LYS A 62 19.92 8.30 -4.97
CA LYS A 62 20.63 8.92 -6.08
C LYS A 62 21.33 10.22 -5.70
N ASN A 63 20.87 10.89 -4.66
CA ASN A 63 21.40 12.18 -4.26
C ASN A 63 22.54 12.07 -3.26
N GLU A 64 22.95 10.89 -2.91
CA GLU A 64 24.15 10.69 -2.12
C GLU A 64 25.39 10.77 -3.02
#